data_ac2cb074a27ceedfafa911c782b8199c
#
_entry.id   ac2cb074a27ceedfafa911c782b8199c
#
_cell.length_a   1.000
_cell.length_b   1.000
_cell.length_c   1.000
_cell.angle_alpha   90.00
_cell.angle_beta   90.00
_cell.angle_gamma   90.00
#
_symmetry.space_group_name_H-M   'P 1'
#
loop_
_entity.id
_entity.type
_entity.pdbx_description
1 polymer ?
#
loop_
_entity_poly.entity_id
_entity_poly.type
_entity_poly.pdbx_seq_one_letter_code
_entity_poly.pdbx_strand_id
1 'polypeptide(L)'
;MGYYNPSKVTPYNYNGIIRSIDQRHPVIMAGCEECTKFWFIAQCEECHAWVTDGYVVKEYTETYVLHDTKEVIGSKKIQYTLLHCNWGWDGWNNGYFIPNVFNALQPSEPDVASLQASKPYYFRYRVRNILDIQADKYEMQ
;
A
#
# COMPACT_ATOMS: atom_id res chain seq x y z
N MET A 1 0.62 -24.30 9.47
CA MET A 1 -0.46 -23.42 9.93
C MET A 1 -1.45 -23.26 8.78
N GLY A 2 -2.68 -23.69 8.97
CA GLY A 2 -3.76 -23.38 8.04
C GLY A 2 -4.33 -21.98 8.34
N TYR A 3 -4.82 -21.32 7.30
CA TYR A 3 -5.59 -20.09 7.45
C TYR A 3 -7.05 -20.42 7.23
N TYR A 4 -7.88 -20.03 8.18
CA TYR A 4 -9.31 -20.25 8.09
C TYR A 4 -9.95 -19.19 7.21
N ASN A 5 -10.81 -19.64 6.36
CA ASN A 5 -11.55 -18.88 5.35
C ASN A 5 -10.71 -18.57 4.10
N PRO A 6 -11.09 -19.08 2.96
CA PRO A 6 -10.45 -18.68 1.72
C PRO A 6 -10.75 -17.21 1.48
N SER A 7 -9.85 -16.39 1.97
CA SER A 7 -9.86 -14.97 1.67
C SER A 7 -9.79 -14.84 0.17
N LYS A 8 -10.84 -14.35 -0.42
CA LYS A 8 -10.91 -14.23 -1.88
C LYS A 8 -10.05 -13.07 -2.35
N VAL A 9 -9.40 -13.26 -3.46
CA VAL A 9 -8.77 -12.15 -4.17
C VAL A 9 -9.87 -11.21 -4.64
N THR A 10 -9.82 -9.97 -4.19
CA THR A 10 -10.77 -8.93 -4.54
C THR A 10 -10.07 -7.74 -5.19
N PRO A 11 -10.76 -6.91 -5.98
CA PRO A 11 -10.21 -5.65 -6.44
C PRO A 11 -9.76 -4.79 -5.26
N TYR A 12 -8.84 -3.87 -5.52
CA TYR A 12 -8.30 -2.98 -4.51
C TYR A 12 -9.41 -2.31 -3.69
N ASN A 13 -9.34 -2.46 -2.38
CA ASN A 13 -10.31 -1.93 -1.44
C ASN A 13 -9.60 -1.27 -0.24
N TYR A 14 -9.35 0.02 -0.33
CA TYR A 14 -8.66 0.80 0.70
C TYR A 14 -9.33 0.67 2.08
N ASN A 15 -10.64 0.85 2.16
CA ASN A 15 -11.36 0.78 3.43
C ASN A 15 -11.30 -0.64 4.04
N GLY A 16 -11.37 -1.66 3.20
CA GLY A 16 -11.20 -3.04 3.61
C GLY A 16 -9.80 -3.32 4.16
N ILE A 17 -8.76 -2.76 3.54
CA ILE A 17 -7.38 -2.87 4.00
C ILE A 17 -7.22 -2.27 5.40
N ILE A 18 -7.69 -1.04 5.61
CA ILE A 18 -7.62 -0.36 6.91
C ILE A 18 -8.35 -1.17 7.98
N ARG A 19 -9.56 -1.63 7.68
CA ARG A 19 -10.34 -2.45 8.63
C ARG A 19 -9.65 -3.76 8.98
N SER A 20 -9.05 -4.43 8.00
CA SER A 20 -8.31 -5.67 8.21
C SER A 20 -7.12 -5.45 9.16
N ILE A 21 -6.34 -4.41 8.91
CA ILE A 21 -5.19 -4.04 9.75
C ILE A 21 -5.63 -3.65 11.16
N ASP A 22 -6.73 -2.92 11.32
CA ASP A 22 -7.29 -2.55 12.63
C ASP A 22 -7.69 -3.78 13.44
N GLN A 23 -8.08 -4.85 12.78
CA GLN A 23 -8.37 -6.15 13.39
C GLN A 23 -7.11 -7.02 13.57
N ARG A 24 -5.94 -6.48 13.31
CA ARG A 24 -4.64 -7.18 13.37
C ARG A 24 -4.50 -8.32 12.35
N HIS A 25 -5.18 -8.18 11.23
CA HIS A 25 -5.05 -9.10 10.11
C HIS A 25 -4.20 -8.46 9.01
N PRO A 26 -3.07 -9.07 8.64
CA PRO A 26 -2.30 -8.58 7.52
C PRO A 26 -3.09 -8.74 6.22
N VAL A 27 -2.71 -7.97 5.23
CA VAL A 27 -3.31 -7.98 3.91
C VAL A 27 -2.26 -8.41 2.90
N ILE A 28 -2.59 -9.36 2.05
CA ILE A 28 -1.76 -9.67 0.89
C ILE A 28 -2.25 -8.79 -0.25
N MET A 29 -1.32 -8.09 -0.86
CA MET A 29 -1.56 -7.24 -2.01
C MET A 29 -0.82 -7.77 -3.23
N ALA A 30 -1.34 -7.48 -4.40
CA ALA A 30 -0.68 -7.80 -5.66
C ALA A 30 -0.96 -6.71 -6.67
N GLY A 31 -0.02 -6.50 -7.55
CA GLY A 31 -0.16 -5.56 -8.66
C GLY A 31 0.88 -5.82 -9.73
N CYS A 32 0.72 -5.19 -10.87
CA CYS A 32 1.60 -5.36 -12.02
C CYS A 32 2.11 -4.01 -12.50
N GLU A 33 3.32 -4.00 -13.06
CA GLU A 33 3.92 -2.78 -13.63
C GLU A 33 3.31 -2.40 -14.97
N GLU A 34 3.02 -3.39 -15.79
CA GLU A 34 2.51 -3.19 -17.14
C GLU A 34 1.34 -4.09 -17.43
N CYS A 35 0.33 -3.54 -18.08
CA CYS A 35 -0.76 -4.31 -18.67
C CYS A 35 -1.00 -3.80 -20.09
N THR A 36 -0.94 -4.71 -21.06
CA THR A 36 -1.31 -4.43 -22.43
C THR A 36 -2.65 -5.09 -22.74
N LYS A 37 -3.55 -4.33 -23.33
CA LYS A 37 -4.83 -4.83 -23.77
C LYS A 37 -4.82 -4.95 -25.28
N PHE A 38 -4.80 -6.19 -25.77
CA PHE A 38 -4.92 -6.48 -27.18
C PHE A 38 -6.25 -7.20 -27.43
N TRP A 39 -7.16 -6.55 -28.16
CA TRP A 39 -8.52 -7.03 -28.38
C TRP A 39 -9.27 -7.22 -27.07
N PHE A 40 -9.66 -8.46 -26.76
CA PHE A 40 -10.37 -8.82 -25.54
C PHE A 40 -9.45 -9.42 -24.47
N ILE A 41 -8.16 -9.52 -24.73
CA ILE A 41 -7.18 -10.14 -23.84
C ILE A 41 -6.34 -9.05 -23.19
N ALA A 42 -6.39 -8.96 -21.88
CA ALA A 42 -5.47 -8.14 -21.10
C ALA A 42 -4.32 -9.04 -20.62
N GLN A 43 -3.10 -8.72 -21.04
CA GLN A 43 -1.88 -9.37 -20.56
C GLN A 43 -1.14 -8.41 -19.65
N CYS A 44 -0.91 -8.85 -18.41
CA CYS A 44 -0.14 -8.09 -17.43
C CYS A 44 1.19 -8.78 -17.16
N GLU A 45 2.24 -7.99 -17.13
CA GLU A 45 3.61 -8.44 -16.91
C GLU A 45 4.22 -7.75 -15.69
N GLU A 46 5.31 -8.32 -15.21
CA GLU A 46 6.03 -7.82 -14.02
C GLU A 46 5.07 -7.64 -12.83
N CYS A 47 4.35 -8.71 -12.51
CA CYS A 47 3.46 -8.74 -11.36
C CYS A 47 4.18 -9.21 -10.11
N HIS A 48 3.83 -8.62 -8.97
CA HIS A 48 4.39 -8.96 -7.68
C HIS A 48 3.32 -8.97 -6.60
N ALA A 49 3.51 -9.80 -5.59
CA ALA A 49 2.67 -9.81 -4.39
C ALA A 49 3.51 -9.37 -3.18
N TRP A 50 2.90 -8.60 -2.31
CA TRP A 50 3.53 -8.09 -1.08
C TRP A 50 2.56 -8.12 0.08
N VAL A 51 3.08 -7.90 1.29
CA VAL A 51 2.27 -7.84 2.50
C VAL A 51 2.13 -6.39 2.94
N THR A 52 0.90 -5.99 3.24
CA THR A 52 0.59 -4.73 3.91
C THR A 52 0.11 -5.07 5.32
N ASP A 53 0.87 -4.64 6.31
CA ASP A 53 0.71 -5.05 7.70
C ASP A 53 0.51 -3.89 8.68
N GLY A 54 0.48 -2.67 8.18
CA GLY A 54 0.31 -1.49 9.00
C GLY A 54 -0.06 -0.26 8.18
N TYR A 55 -0.44 0.79 8.88
CA TYR A 55 -0.64 2.10 8.30
C TYR A 55 -0.33 3.20 9.31
N VAL A 56 -0.09 4.38 8.82
CA VAL A 56 0.09 5.58 9.62
C VAL A 56 -0.74 6.72 9.04
N VAL A 57 -1.36 7.50 9.91
CA VAL A 57 -2.05 8.73 9.51
C VAL A 57 -1.15 9.91 9.80
N LYS A 58 -0.87 10.70 8.80
CA LYS A 58 -0.09 11.93 8.88
C LYS A 58 -1.00 13.14 8.72
N GLU A 59 -0.61 14.23 9.35
CA GLU A 59 -1.31 15.52 9.25
C GLU A 59 -0.33 16.61 8.94
N TYR A 60 -0.71 17.50 8.05
CA TYR A 60 0.03 18.74 7.81
C TYR A 60 -0.94 19.90 7.63
N THR A 61 -0.45 21.09 7.86
CA THR A 61 -1.24 22.32 7.69
C THR A 61 -0.80 23.06 6.44
N GLU A 62 -1.72 23.26 5.51
CA GLU A 62 -1.52 24.18 4.39
C GLU A 62 -1.86 25.59 4.83
N THR A 63 -0.96 26.51 4.58
CA THR A 63 -1.17 27.94 4.86
C THR A 63 -1.30 28.69 3.55
N TYR A 64 -2.39 29.43 3.41
CA TYR A 64 -2.65 30.25 2.23
C TYR A 64 -2.18 31.68 2.49
N VAL A 65 -1.36 32.19 1.59
CA VAL A 65 -0.82 33.53 1.67
C VAL A 65 -1.14 34.32 0.41
N LEU A 66 -1.38 35.64 0.56
CA LEU A 66 -1.47 36.52 -0.59
C LEU A 66 -0.10 36.68 -1.25
N HIS A 67 -0.08 36.61 -2.58
CA HIS A 67 1.17 36.64 -3.34
C HIS A 67 1.91 37.98 -3.16
N ASP A 68 1.19 39.09 -3.13
CA ASP A 68 1.77 40.45 -3.12
C ASP A 68 2.25 40.85 -1.73
N THR A 69 1.43 40.68 -0.70
CA THR A 69 1.73 41.12 0.67
C THR A 69 2.27 40.05 1.57
N LYS A 70 2.21 38.77 1.15
CA LYS A 70 2.53 37.58 1.96
C LYS A 70 1.72 37.49 3.25
N GLU A 71 0.58 38.14 3.29
CA GLU A 71 -0.36 38.05 4.41
C GLU A 71 -1.03 36.70 4.44
N VAL A 72 -1.09 36.07 5.62
CA VAL A 72 -1.77 34.76 5.82
C VAL A 72 -3.28 35.02 5.77
N ILE A 73 -3.97 34.40 4.81
CA ILE A 73 -5.42 34.55 4.62
C ILE A 73 -6.22 33.33 5.08
N GLY A 74 -5.56 32.24 5.43
CA GLY A 74 -6.22 31.07 5.93
C GLY A 74 -5.26 29.89 6.08
N SER A 75 -5.77 28.83 6.72
CA SER A 75 -5.05 27.56 6.85
C SER A 75 -6.06 26.40 6.80
N LYS A 76 -5.58 25.25 6.36
CA LYS A 76 -6.34 24.01 6.30
C LYS A 76 -5.48 22.87 6.78
N LYS A 77 -6.05 22.04 7.67
CA LYS A 77 -5.43 20.79 8.06
C LYS A 77 -5.75 19.71 7.06
N ILE A 78 -4.72 19.01 6.58
CA ILE A 78 -4.85 17.91 5.64
C ILE A 78 -4.32 16.66 6.31
N GLN A 79 -5.14 15.60 6.29
CA GLN A 79 -4.74 14.27 6.75
C GLN A 79 -4.56 13.35 5.54
N TYR A 80 -3.54 12.51 5.61
CA TYR A 80 -3.30 11.45 4.63
C TYR A 80 -2.80 10.21 5.32
N THR A 81 -3.06 9.07 4.69
CA THR A 81 -2.70 7.75 5.23
C THR A 81 -1.63 7.14 4.36
N LEU A 82 -0.63 6.55 4.98
CA LEU A 82 0.39 5.74 4.33
C LEU A 82 0.22 4.28 4.75
N LEU A 83 0.35 3.37 3.80
CA LEU A 83 0.32 1.93 4.06
C LEU A 83 1.74 1.39 4.17
N HIS A 84 1.99 0.58 5.21
CA HIS A 84 3.26 -0.12 5.34
C HIS A 84 3.30 -1.34 4.42
N CYS A 85 4.30 -1.39 3.57
CA CYS A 85 4.50 -2.49 2.62
C CYS A 85 5.81 -3.22 2.90
N ASN A 86 5.69 -4.53 3.01
CA ASN A 86 6.82 -5.46 3.03
C ASN A 86 6.84 -6.22 1.70
N TRP A 87 7.83 -5.91 0.89
CA TRP A 87 7.92 -6.43 -0.48
C TRP A 87 8.41 -7.88 -0.55
N GLY A 88 8.94 -8.42 0.53
CA GLY A 88 9.49 -9.77 0.55
C GLY A 88 10.90 -9.87 -0.06
N TRP A 89 11.63 -8.76 -0.13
CA TRP A 89 12.98 -8.68 -0.69
C TRP A 89 14.02 -8.49 0.42
N ASP A 90 13.99 -9.34 1.45
CA ASP A 90 14.91 -9.28 2.60
C ASP A 90 14.98 -7.90 3.27
N GLY A 91 13.87 -7.18 3.29
CA GLY A 91 13.77 -5.84 3.85
C GLY A 91 14.09 -4.70 2.87
N TRP A 92 14.51 -5.02 1.65
CA TRP A 92 14.78 -3.99 0.65
C TRP A 92 13.50 -3.22 0.29
N ASN A 93 13.60 -1.93 0.33
CA ASN A 93 12.55 -0.97 -0.03
C ASN A 93 11.28 -1.05 0.81
N ASN A 94 11.29 -1.77 1.94
CA ASN A 94 10.19 -1.75 2.87
C ASN A 94 9.97 -0.34 3.44
N GLY A 95 8.73 0.00 3.71
CA GLY A 95 8.38 1.31 4.25
C GLY A 95 6.91 1.65 4.05
N TYR A 96 6.62 2.93 4.18
CA TYR A 96 5.27 3.46 4.04
C TYR A 96 5.08 4.12 2.68
N PHE A 97 3.99 3.78 2.02
CA PHE A 97 3.67 4.18 0.66
C PHE A 97 2.31 4.85 0.59
N ILE A 98 2.17 5.79 -0.33
CA ILE A 98 0.87 6.41 -0.62
C ILE A 98 -0.05 5.34 -1.22
N PRO A 99 -1.27 5.16 -0.67
CA PRO A 99 -2.25 4.23 -1.24
C PRO A 99 -2.50 4.51 -2.73
N ASN A 100 -2.61 3.48 -3.52
CA ASN A 100 -2.69 3.51 -4.99
C ASN A 100 -1.42 3.94 -5.74
N VAL A 101 -0.37 4.32 -5.02
CA VAL A 101 0.93 4.67 -5.60
C VAL A 101 1.98 3.73 -5.01
N PHE A 102 1.93 2.47 -5.42
CA PHE A 102 2.86 1.45 -4.93
C PHE A 102 4.13 1.43 -5.77
N ASN A 103 4.90 2.50 -5.65
CA ASN A 103 6.21 2.61 -6.28
C ASN A 103 7.27 2.18 -5.28
N ALA A 104 7.72 0.94 -5.40
CA ALA A 104 8.66 0.34 -4.45
C ALA A 104 10.02 1.04 -4.39
N LEU A 105 10.34 1.90 -5.37
CA LEU A 105 11.56 2.71 -5.35
C LEU A 105 11.48 3.96 -4.48
N GLN A 106 10.26 4.44 -4.24
CA GLN A 106 10.03 5.72 -3.59
C GLN A 106 9.05 5.59 -2.44
N PRO A 107 9.43 4.90 -1.36
CA PRO A 107 8.64 4.96 -0.15
C PRO A 107 8.59 6.43 0.34
N SER A 108 7.44 6.84 0.83
CA SER A 108 7.31 8.15 1.48
C SER A 108 8.11 8.18 2.78
N GLU A 109 8.14 7.06 3.48
CA GLU A 109 8.97 6.85 4.66
C GLU A 109 9.59 5.45 4.60
N PRO A 110 10.88 5.32 4.27
CA PRO A 110 11.56 4.03 4.24
C PRO A 110 11.84 3.50 5.65
N ASP A 111 11.75 2.19 5.83
CA ASP A 111 12.11 1.55 7.10
C ASP A 111 13.61 1.67 7.38
N VAL A 112 14.41 1.57 6.33
CA VAL A 112 15.86 1.71 6.41
C VAL A 112 16.33 2.70 5.35
N ALA A 113 16.96 3.79 5.78
CA ALA A 113 17.55 4.76 4.87
C ALA A 113 18.64 4.09 4.02
N SER A 114 18.62 4.26 2.72
CA SER A 114 19.61 3.81 1.74
C SER A 114 19.40 2.47 1.05
N LEU A 115 18.40 1.71 1.37
CA LEU A 115 18.10 0.49 0.62
C LEU A 115 17.31 0.87 -0.63
N GLN A 116 17.96 0.85 -1.78
CA GLN A 116 17.31 1.12 -3.07
C GLN A 116 17.51 -0.07 -4.00
N ALA A 117 16.41 -0.54 -4.57
CA ALA A 117 16.48 -1.50 -5.66
C ALA A 117 17.02 -0.81 -6.92
N SER A 118 17.80 -1.53 -7.70
CA SER A 118 18.37 -1.02 -8.95
C SER A 118 17.35 -0.91 -10.09
N LYS A 119 16.14 -1.45 -9.91
CA LYS A 119 15.12 -1.55 -10.94
C LYS A 119 13.82 -0.90 -10.48
N PRO A 120 13.17 -0.07 -11.31
CA PRO A 120 11.90 0.53 -10.93
C PRO A 120 10.79 -0.53 -10.85
N TYR A 121 10.12 -0.59 -9.72
CA TYR A 121 8.98 -1.46 -9.49
C TYR A 121 7.78 -0.60 -9.10
N TYR A 122 7.03 -0.18 -10.10
CA TYR A 122 5.81 0.60 -9.88
C TYR A 122 4.59 -0.23 -10.23
N PHE A 123 3.95 -0.79 -9.18
CA PHE A 123 2.80 -1.69 -9.30
C PHE A 123 1.50 -0.88 -9.34
N ARG A 124 1.05 -0.52 -10.49
CA ARG A 124 -0.13 0.35 -10.71
C ARG A 124 -1.30 -0.32 -11.41
N TYR A 125 -1.08 -1.49 -11.99
CA TYR A 125 -2.11 -2.20 -12.74
C TYR A 125 -2.62 -3.42 -11.98
N ARG A 126 -3.91 -3.69 -12.09
CA ARG A 126 -4.56 -4.82 -11.45
C ARG A 126 -4.20 -4.95 -9.97
N VAL A 127 -4.17 -3.85 -9.25
CA VAL A 127 -3.95 -3.87 -7.81
C VAL A 127 -5.12 -4.59 -7.17
N ARG A 128 -4.82 -5.63 -6.42
CA ARG A 128 -5.78 -6.52 -5.77
C ARG A 128 -5.34 -6.79 -4.36
N ASN A 129 -6.27 -7.23 -3.54
CA ASN A 129 -5.96 -7.57 -2.16
C ASN A 129 -6.69 -8.84 -1.70
N ILE A 130 -6.11 -9.47 -0.70
CA ILE A 130 -6.72 -10.53 0.09
C ILE A 130 -6.81 -10.00 1.52
N LEU A 131 -8.04 -9.81 1.97
CA LEU A 131 -8.35 -9.24 3.28
C LEU A 131 -8.63 -10.34 4.31
N ASP A 132 -8.67 -9.93 5.57
CA ASP A 132 -9.12 -10.74 6.70
C ASP A 132 -8.41 -12.10 6.82
N ILE A 133 -7.11 -12.10 6.59
CA ILE A 133 -6.29 -13.29 6.73
C ILE A 133 -6.16 -13.60 8.21
N GLN A 134 -6.70 -14.75 8.61
CA GLN A 134 -6.66 -15.21 10.01
C GLN A 134 -5.99 -16.58 10.07
N ALA A 135 -5.18 -16.77 11.09
CA ALA A 135 -4.70 -18.10 11.41
C ALA A 135 -5.85 -18.94 11.99
N ASP A 136 -5.89 -20.21 11.61
CA ASP A 136 -6.82 -21.14 12.24
C ASP A 136 -6.61 -21.11 13.76
N LYS A 137 -7.70 -20.97 14.48
CA LYS A 137 -7.69 -21.24 15.90
C LYS A 137 -7.59 -22.76 16.07
N TYR A 138 -6.37 -23.24 16.16
CA TYR A 138 -6.17 -24.58 16.65
C TYR A 138 -6.64 -24.59 18.10
N GLU A 139 -7.73 -25.27 18.38
CA GLU A 139 -8.01 -25.69 19.72
C GLU A 139 -6.94 -26.72 20.07
N MET A 140 -5.99 -26.31 20.88
CA MET A 140 -5.09 -27.26 21.50
C MET A 140 -5.91 -28.10 22.47
N GLN A 141 -6.17 -29.31 22.09
CA GLN A 141 -6.70 -30.33 22.99
C GLN A 141 -5.63 -30.80 23.96
#